data_ac1d1497ddf9819faba0e8982972058f
#
_entry.id   ac1d1497ddf9819faba0e8982972058f
#
_cell.length_a   1.000
_cell.length_b   1.000
_cell.length_c   1.000
_cell.angle_alpha   90.00
_cell.angle_beta   90.00
_cell.angle_gamma   90.00
#
_symmetry.space_group_name_H-M   'P 1'
#
loop_
_entity.id
_entity.type
_entity.pdbx_description
1 polymer ?
#
loop_
_entity_poly.entity_id
_entity_poly.type
_entity_poly.pdbx_seq_one_letter_code
_entity_poly.pdbx_strand_id
1 'polypeptide(L)'
;MKRIIDKVARWIFTVGGFTTSVVILLIIIFLFGEAAGLFRKNVVEDGYSVVVNPSNTVSGLNARQLKLIFDEDVTNWKEFGGPDEKIVILRLSDLEKLYSTEELGSQYEHAAACIARQVSANPGIVAFLPSSLLEGAEGISVMSEGTISAKDVFLGDEWYPTATPAPVFGILPLVAGTLWVSLFAILIALPFGLAVSIYMAECAPVGIRKLLKPVIELLGGIPSVVYGFFGLTVIVPLLQRVFNLPVGESGLAGAIVLAIMALPTIITVSEDALRSCPRAMREASLALGATRLQTIFKVVIPYSISGITSAAVLGIGRAVGETMAVLMVTGNAAVIPHSILDPLRTIPATIAAELGEAPAGGAHYESLFLLGVILFFITLIINSCVELVSIRNKNRGR
;
A
#
# COMPACT_ATOMS: atom_id res chain seq x y z
N MET A 1 -25.23 29.45 37.47
CA MET A 1 -25.37 29.05 36.06
C MET A 1 -24.03 28.87 35.38
N LYS A 2 -23.13 29.85 35.28
CA LYS A 2 -21.82 29.73 34.62
C LYS A 2 -20.97 28.54 35.09
N ARG A 3 -20.82 28.28 36.40
CA ARG A 3 -20.06 27.14 36.96
C ARG A 3 -20.63 25.77 36.61
N ILE A 4 -21.94 25.66 36.39
CA ILE A 4 -22.59 24.39 35.98
C ILE A 4 -22.29 24.14 34.49
N ILE A 5 -22.39 25.17 33.65
CA ILE A 5 -22.06 25.13 32.24
C ILE A 5 -20.59 24.72 32.05
N ASP A 6 -19.65 25.29 32.81
CA ASP A 6 -18.24 24.95 32.77
C ASP A 6 -17.97 23.49 33.19
N LYS A 7 -18.69 22.97 34.19
CA LYS A 7 -18.56 21.56 34.59
C LYS A 7 -19.10 20.61 33.54
N VAL A 8 -20.23 20.93 32.95
CA VAL A 8 -20.85 20.13 31.88
C VAL A 8 -19.94 20.16 30.64
N ALA A 9 -19.45 21.33 30.23
CA ALA A 9 -18.52 21.45 29.11
C ALA A 9 -17.24 20.63 29.32
N ARG A 10 -16.60 20.75 30.50
CA ARG A 10 -15.43 19.92 30.84
C ARG A 10 -15.73 18.43 30.81
N TRP A 11 -16.87 18.01 31.33
CA TRP A 11 -17.27 16.60 31.29
C TRP A 11 -17.46 16.11 29.85
N ILE A 12 -18.14 16.88 28.99
CA ILE A 12 -18.31 16.57 27.57
C ILE A 12 -16.95 16.43 26.87
N PHE A 13 -16.02 17.37 27.09
CA PHE A 13 -14.69 17.31 26.49
C PHE A 13 -13.87 16.12 27.01
N THR A 14 -13.95 15.81 28.30
CA THR A 14 -13.25 14.66 28.89
C THR A 14 -13.79 13.35 28.34
N VAL A 15 -15.11 13.19 28.30
CA VAL A 15 -15.78 12.00 27.74
C VAL A 15 -15.49 11.87 26.27
N GLY A 16 -15.59 12.97 25.49
CA GLY A 16 -15.26 12.95 24.05
C GLY A 16 -13.81 12.53 23.81
N GLY A 17 -12.86 13.12 24.53
CA GLY A 17 -11.44 12.75 24.42
C GLY A 17 -11.16 11.28 24.80
N PHE A 18 -11.77 10.81 25.88
CA PHE A 18 -11.66 9.41 26.31
C PHE A 18 -12.27 8.46 25.29
N THR A 19 -13.48 8.75 24.81
CA THR A 19 -14.16 7.93 23.77
C THR A 19 -13.33 7.83 22.50
N THR A 20 -12.80 8.96 22.01
CA THR A 20 -11.93 8.96 20.83
C THR A 20 -10.69 8.07 21.04
N SER A 21 -10.03 8.17 22.19
CA SER A 21 -8.85 7.34 22.49
C SER A 21 -9.19 5.85 22.55
N VAL A 22 -10.34 5.50 23.15
CA VAL A 22 -10.81 4.11 23.21
C VAL A 22 -11.14 3.58 21.82
N VAL A 23 -11.82 4.36 20.98
CA VAL A 23 -12.15 3.95 19.60
C VAL A 23 -10.89 3.72 18.78
N ILE A 24 -9.88 4.60 18.88
CA ILE A 24 -8.60 4.40 18.18
C ILE A 24 -7.92 3.12 18.65
N LEU A 25 -7.88 2.87 19.97
CA LEU A 25 -7.30 1.64 20.52
C LEU A 25 -8.03 0.39 20.02
N LEU A 26 -9.36 0.41 19.99
CA LEU A 26 -10.17 -0.70 19.49
C LEU A 26 -9.91 -0.96 17.99
N ILE A 27 -9.79 0.09 17.17
CA ILE A 27 -9.44 -0.05 15.75
C ILE A 27 -8.07 -0.74 15.60
N ILE A 28 -7.07 -0.31 16.38
CA ILE A 28 -5.74 -0.92 16.34
C ILE A 28 -5.82 -2.41 16.74
N ILE A 29 -6.49 -2.73 17.86
CA ILE A 29 -6.63 -4.12 18.33
C ILE A 29 -7.34 -4.97 17.27
N PHE A 30 -8.39 -4.45 16.63
CA PHE A 30 -9.13 -5.14 15.59
C PHE A 30 -8.24 -5.40 14.36
N LEU A 31 -7.52 -4.38 13.87
CA LEU A 31 -6.61 -4.53 12.73
C LEU A 31 -5.55 -5.60 12.98
N PHE A 32 -4.93 -5.59 14.17
CA PHE A 32 -3.93 -6.60 14.53
C PHE A 32 -4.53 -7.99 14.69
N GLY A 33 -5.74 -8.09 15.22
CA GLY A 33 -6.45 -9.36 15.39
C GLY A 33 -6.72 -10.04 14.05
N GLU A 34 -7.28 -9.32 13.09
CA GLU A 34 -7.54 -9.81 11.74
C GLU A 34 -6.24 -10.12 10.99
N ALA A 35 -5.24 -9.23 11.05
CA ALA A 35 -3.96 -9.46 10.40
C ALA A 35 -3.22 -10.72 10.90
N ALA A 36 -3.33 -11.04 12.18
CA ALA A 36 -2.72 -12.24 12.77
C ALA A 36 -3.38 -13.54 12.29
N GLY A 37 -4.61 -13.49 11.83
CA GLY A 37 -5.35 -14.61 11.26
C GLY A 37 -4.63 -15.21 10.05
N LEU A 38 -4.08 -14.35 9.17
CA LEU A 38 -3.38 -14.74 7.94
C LEU A 38 -2.35 -15.86 8.15
N PHE A 39 -1.56 -15.78 9.22
CA PHE A 39 -0.50 -16.75 9.48
C PHE A 39 -1.00 -18.09 10.05
N ARG A 40 -2.31 -18.21 10.23
CA ARG A 40 -3.00 -19.47 10.62
C ARG A 40 -3.68 -20.13 9.43
N LYS A 41 -3.73 -19.45 8.28
CA LYS A 41 -4.36 -19.98 7.06
C LYS A 41 -3.41 -20.91 6.32
N ASN A 42 -4.00 -21.89 5.67
CA ASN A 42 -3.29 -22.79 4.77
C ASN A 42 -2.80 -22.07 3.52
N VAL A 43 -1.73 -22.57 2.93
CA VAL A 43 -1.20 -22.06 1.65
C VAL A 43 -2.17 -22.29 0.50
N VAL A 44 -2.86 -23.43 0.51
CA VAL A 44 -3.87 -23.80 -0.50
C VAL A 44 -5.24 -23.31 -0.06
N GLU A 45 -6.07 -22.90 -1.01
CA GLU A 45 -7.43 -22.43 -0.76
C GLU A 45 -8.28 -23.46 0.00
N ASP A 46 -9.05 -23.00 0.97
CA ASP A 46 -9.92 -23.88 1.77
C ASP A 46 -10.89 -24.66 0.86
N GLY A 47 -10.99 -25.97 1.10
CA GLY A 47 -11.84 -26.87 0.31
C GLY A 47 -11.17 -27.46 -0.92
N TYR A 48 -9.92 -27.11 -1.21
CA TYR A 48 -9.11 -27.69 -2.26
C TYR A 48 -7.87 -28.36 -1.69
N SER A 49 -7.30 -29.31 -2.45
CA SER A 49 -6.06 -29.98 -2.07
C SER A 49 -5.15 -30.16 -3.28
N VAL A 50 -3.84 -30.09 -3.04
CA VAL A 50 -2.82 -30.43 -4.00
C VAL A 50 -2.43 -31.90 -3.82
N VAL A 51 -2.54 -32.69 -4.88
CA VAL A 51 -2.29 -34.12 -4.89
C VAL A 51 -1.14 -34.45 -5.83
N VAL A 52 -0.27 -35.33 -5.41
CA VAL A 52 0.85 -35.84 -6.20
C VAL A 52 0.89 -37.37 -6.19
N ASN A 53 1.67 -37.93 -7.12
CA ASN A 53 1.94 -39.35 -7.10
C ASN A 53 2.71 -39.75 -5.81
N PRO A 54 2.40 -40.86 -5.14
CA PRO A 54 3.11 -41.31 -3.94
C PRO A 54 4.62 -41.56 -4.13
N SER A 55 5.09 -41.75 -5.37
CA SER A 55 6.52 -41.83 -5.69
C SER A 55 7.26 -40.51 -5.64
N ASN A 56 6.52 -39.39 -5.62
CA ASN A 56 7.12 -38.07 -5.50
C ASN A 56 7.60 -37.82 -4.07
N THR A 57 8.87 -37.48 -3.92
CA THR A 57 9.52 -37.24 -2.62
C THR A 57 9.33 -35.82 -2.09
N VAL A 58 8.74 -34.93 -2.88
CA VAL A 58 8.45 -33.55 -2.47
C VAL A 58 7.24 -33.56 -1.54
N SER A 59 7.45 -33.21 -0.27
CA SER A 59 6.43 -33.32 0.77
C SER A 59 5.66 -31.99 1.03
N GLY A 60 6.15 -30.87 0.52
CA GLY A 60 5.48 -29.57 0.70
C GLY A 60 6.09 -28.52 -0.21
N LEU A 61 5.25 -27.61 -0.70
CA LEU A 61 5.62 -26.48 -1.52
C LEU A 61 5.04 -25.20 -0.92
N ASN A 62 5.76 -24.08 -1.03
CA ASN A 62 5.20 -22.80 -0.68
C ASN A 62 4.34 -22.22 -1.83
N ALA A 63 3.59 -21.15 -1.56
CA ALA A 63 2.68 -20.55 -2.52
C ALA A 63 3.37 -20.16 -3.85
N ARG A 64 4.58 -19.60 -3.77
CA ARG A 64 5.36 -19.21 -4.96
C ARG A 64 5.77 -20.41 -5.80
N GLN A 65 6.20 -21.49 -5.16
CA GLN A 65 6.58 -22.72 -5.85
C GLN A 65 5.38 -23.37 -6.55
N LEU A 66 4.22 -23.38 -5.88
CA LEU A 66 2.98 -23.86 -6.48
C LEU A 66 2.60 -22.98 -7.70
N LYS A 67 2.69 -21.65 -7.56
CA LYS A 67 2.44 -20.74 -8.68
C LYS A 67 3.37 -21.05 -9.87
N LEU A 68 4.69 -21.18 -9.67
CA LEU A 68 5.65 -21.49 -10.73
C LEU A 68 5.35 -22.82 -11.46
N ILE A 69 4.81 -23.81 -10.74
CA ILE A 69 4.38 -25.08 -11.34
C ILE A 69 3.14 -24.86 -12.20
N PHE A 70 2.10 -24.22 -11.65
CA PHE A 70 0.79 -24.08 -12.33
C PHE A 70 0.78 -23.01 -13.43
N ASP A 71 1.75 -22.10 -13.43
CA ASP A 71 2.05 -21.17 -14.53
C ASP A 71 2.97 -21.80 -15.60
N GLU A 72 3.43 -23.06 -15.39
CA GLU A 72 4.33 -23.79 -16.28
C GLU A 72 5.74 -23.17 -16.43
N ASP A 73 6.14 -22.28 -15.52
CA ASP A 73 7.47 -21.68 -15.47
C ASP A 73 8.54 -22.71 -15.08
N VAL A 74 8.16 -23.69 -14.25
CA VAL A 74 8.97 -24.84 -13.87
C VAL A 74 8.29 -26.12 -14.32
N THR A 75 8.99 -26.93 -15.09
CA THR A 75 8.45 -28.12 -15.75
C THR A 75 9.06 -29.45 -15.28
N ASN A 76 9.96 -29.44 -14.29
CA ASN A 76 10.60 -30.62 -13.77
C ASN A 76 10.69 -30.60 -12.24
N TRP A 77 10.33 -31.72 -11.59
CA TRP A 77 10.34 -31.86 -10.14
C TRP A 77 11.74 -31.75 -9.51
N LYS A 78 12.79 -32.02 -10.28
CA LYS A 78 14.18 -31.90 -9.85
C LYS A 78 14.53 -30.50 -9.33
N GLU A 79 13.88 -29.44 -9.83
CA GLU A 79 14.08 -28.06 -9.39
C GLU A 79 13.62 -27.82 -7.94
N PHE A 80 12.72 -28.68 -7.46
CA PHE A 80 12.24 -28.66 -6.08
C PHE A 80 12.79 -29.79 -5.21
N GLY A 81 13.88 -30.47 -5.68
CA GLY A 81 14.51 -31.58 -4.96
C GLY A 81 13.77 -32.91 -5.07
N GLY A 82 12.84 -33.02 -6.01
CA GLY A 82 12.10 -34.22 -6.33
C GLY A 82 12.82 -35.12 -7.37
N PRO A 83 12.12 -36.15 -7.86
CA PRO A 83 12.63 -37.04 -8.92
C PRO A 83 12.85 -36.27 -10.23
N ASP A 84 13.73 -36.82 -11.11
CA ASP A 84 13.94 -36.24 -12.45
C ASP A 84 12.78 -36.62 -13.39
N GLU A 85 11.62 -36.07 -13.10
CA GLU A 85 10.37 -36.35 -13.81
C GLU A 85 9.74 -35.02 -14.28
N LYS A 86 9.17 -35.05 -15.49
CA LYS A 86 8.44 -33.90 -16.01
C LYS A 86 7.15 -33.69 -15.23
N ILE A 87 6.89 -32.44 -14.84
CA ILE A 87 5.65 -32.07 -14.17
C ILE A 87 4.48 -32.16 -15.15
N VAL A 88 3.42 -32.86 -14.76
CA VAL A 88 2.16 -32.97 -15.50
C VAL A 88 1.06 -32.39 -14.60
N ILE A 89 0.48 -31.28 -15.05
CA ILE A 89 -0.57 -30.60 -14.28
C ILE A 89 -1.91 -31.22 -14.63
N LEU A 90 -2.71 -31.51 -13.61
CA LEU A 90 -4.09 -31.98 -13.75
C LEU A 90 -5.04 -31.02 -13.02
N ARG A 91 -5.88 -30.35 -13.79
CA ARG A 91 -6.94 -29.47 -13.30
C ARG A 91 -8.30 -30.16 -13.46
N LEU A 92 -9.34 -29.66 -12.76
CA LEU A 92 -10.70 -30.19 -12.89
C LEU A 92 -11.19 -30.17 -14.35
N SER A 93 -10.92 -29.11 -15.09
CA SER A 93 -11.23 -28.98 -16.51
C SER A 93 -10.55 -30.02 -17.40
N ASP A 94 -9.44 -30.60 -16.97
CA ASP A 94 -8.71 -31.59 -17.72
C ASP A 94 -9.31 -33.00 -17.48
N LEU A 95 -9.84 -33.24 -16.27
CA LEU A 95 -10.62 -34.45 -16.00
C LEU A 95 -11.88 -34.54 -16.90
N GLU A 96 -12.57 -33.43 -17.09
CA GLU A 96 -13.74 -33.33 -17.96
C GLU A 96 -13.43 -33.57 -19.46
N LYS A 97 -12.18 -33.34 -19.87
CA LYS A 97 -11.71 -33.65 -21.23
C LYS A 97 -11.25 -35.10 -21.39
N LEU A 98 -10.69 -35.69 -20.32
CA LEU A 98 -10.11 -37.02 -20.31
C LEU A 98 -11.17 -38.10 -20.10
N TYR A 99 -12.24 -37.81 -19.40
CA TYR A 99 -13.31 -38.77 -19.05
C TYR A 99 -14.66 -38.23 -19.49
N SER A 100 -15.51 -39.18 -19.91
CA SER A 100 -16.91 -38.86 -20.26
C SER A 100 -17.74 -38.59 -18.99
N THR A 101 -18.87 -37.91 -19.18
CA THR A 101 -19.85 -37.69 -18.08
C THR A 101 -20.34 -39.01 -17.46
N GLU A 102 -20.38 -40.11 -18.23
CA GLU A 102 -20.77 -41.42 -17.76
C GLU A 102 -19.70 -42.04 -16.88
N GLU A 103 -18.41 -41.79 -17.16
CA GLU A 103 -17.28 -42.30 -16.36
C GLU A 103 -17.07 -41.48 -15.07
N LEU A 104 -17.31 -40.19 -15.07
CA LEU A 104 -17.21 -39.32 -13.90
C LEU A 104 -18.43 -39.40 -12.98
N GLY A 105 -19.59 -39.80 -13.54
CA GLY A 105 -20.89 -39.64 -12.91
C GLY A 105 -21.46 -38.24 -13.08
N SER A 106 -22.79 -38.11 -13.03
CA SER A 106 -23.47 -36.80 -13.27
C SER A 106 -23.17 -35.75 -12.19
N GLN A 107 -22.75 -36.17 -11.02
CA GLN A 107 -22.31 -35.31 -9.90
C GLN A 107 -20.90 -35.69 -9.41
N TYR A 108 -20.04 -36.20 -10.29
CA TYR A 108 -18.66 -36.63 -10.02
C TYR A 108 -18.54 -37.78 -9.01
N GLU A 109 -19.56 -38.65 -8.90
CA GLU A 109 -19.58 -39.77 -7.94
C GLU A 109 -18.40 -40.75 -8.14
N HIS A 110 -17.83 -40.82 -9.34
CA HIS A 110 -16.72 -41.69 -9.69
C HIS A 110 -15.38 -40.95 -9.89
N ALA A 111 -15.34 -39.63 -9.64
CA ALA A 111 -14.15 -38.80 -9.85
C ALA A 111 -12.95 -39.30 -9.06
N ALA A 112 -13.14 -39.72 -7.80
CA ALA A 112 -12.06 -40.25 -6.95
C ALA A 112 -11.28 -41.39 -7.62
N ALA A 113 -12.00 -42.36 -8.21
CA ALA A 113 -11.38 -43.49 -8.90
C ALA A 113 -10.65 -43.05 -10.20
N CYS A 114 -11.21 -42.12 -10.95
CA CYS A 114 -10.58 -41.54 -12.16
C CYS A 114 -9.32 -40.77 -11.83
N ILE A 115 -9.35 -39.95 -10.76
CA ILE A 115 -8.20 -39.20 -10.25
C ILE A 115 -7.10 -40.17 -9.79
N ALA A 116 -7.45 -41.16 -8.95
CA ALA A 116 -6.49 -42.16 -8.48
C ALA A 116 -5.79 -42.89 -9.62
N ARG A 117 -6.53 -43.23 -10.68
CA ARG A 117 -5.98 -43.89 -11.88
C ARG A 117 -4.98 -42.98 -12.60
N GLN A 118 -5.30 -41.69 -12.80
CA GLN A 118 -4.42 -40.74 -13.45
C GLN A 118 -3.16 -40.45 -12.63
N VAL A 119 -3.34 -40.27 -11.33
CA VAL A 119 -2.22 -39.99 -10.42
C VAL A 119 -1.29 -41.19 -10.36
N SER A 120 -1.81 -42.43 -10.29
CA SER A 120 -0.99 -43.63 -10.25
C SER A 120 -0.27 -43.94 -11.56
N ALA A 121 -0.86 -43.55 -12.72
CA ALA A 121 -0.28 -43.75 -14.03
C ALA A 121 0.88 -42.82 -14.35
N ASN A 122 0.95 -41.64 -13.71
CA ASN A 122 1.93 -40.60 -14.02
C ASN A 122 2.74 -40.21 -12.79
N PRO A 123 4.02 -40.61 -12.69
CA PRO A 123 4.88 -40.28 -11.52
C PRO A 123 5.10 -38.78 -11.31
N GLY A 124 5.11 -38.00 -12.40
CA GLY A 124 5.33 -36.54 -12.36
C GLY A 124 4.06 -35.70 -12.18
N ILE A 125 2.90 -36.32 -11.91
CA ILE A 125 1.63 -35.58 -11.84
C ILE A 125 1.49 -34.74 -10.59
N VAL A 126 0.92 -33.55 -10.78
CA VAL A 126 0.39 -32.69 -9.71
C VAL A 126 -1.04 -32.30 -10.07
N ALA A 127 -1.97 -32.48 -9.15
CA ALA A 127 -3.36 -32.15 -9.35
C ALA A 127 -3.82 -31.12 -8.30
N PHE A 128 -4.59 -30.11 -8.72
CA PHE A 128 -5.29 -29.18 -7.84
C PHE A 128 -6.78 -29.38 -8.03
N LEU A 129 -7.43 -29.94 -7.01
CA LEU A 129 -8.81 -30.43 -7.09
C LEU A 129 -9.57 -30.15 -5.79
N PRO A 130 -10.91 -30.00 -5.88
CA PRO A 130 -11.75 -29.95 -4.67
C PRO A 130 -11.53 -31.18 -3.78
N SER A 131 -11.33 -30.95 -2.49
CA SER A 131 -11.06 -32.02 -1.51
C SER A 131 -12.21 -33.05 -1.43
N SER A 132 -13.45 -32.60 -1.70
CA SER A 132 -14.62 -33.47 -1.76
C SER A 132 -14.55 -34.54 -2.86
N LEU A 133 -13.82 -34.29 -3.96
CA LEU A 133 -13.62 -35.23 -5.06
C LEU A 133 -12.51 -36.26 -4.78
N LEU A 134 -11.77 -36.08 -3.70
CA LEU A 134 -10.65 -36.93 -3.30
C LEU A 134 -11.06 -37.95 -2.22
N GLU A 135 -12.28 -37.83 -1.69
CA GLU A 135 -12.78 -38.76 -0.67
C GLU A 135 -12.88 -40.19 -1.23
N GLY A 136 -12.14 -41.11 -0.64
CA GLY A 136 -12.10 -42.52 -1.09
C GLY A 136 -11.10 -42.79 -2.24
N ALA A 137 -10.31 -41.82 -2.68
CA ALA A 137 -9.26 -42.05 -3.67
C ALA A 137 -8.05 -42.77 -3.03
N GLU A 138 -7.77 -44.01 -3.47
CA GLU A 138 -6.60 -44.79 -3.02
C GLU A 138 -5.42 -44.58 -3.96
N GLY A 139 -4.18 -44.61 -3.41
CA GLY A 139 -2.95 -44.49 -4.23
C GLY A 139 -2.61 -43.06 -4.64
N ILE A 140 -3.11 -42.08 -3.92
CA ILE A 140 -2.74 -40.66 -4.06
C ILE A 140 -2.00 -40.17 -2.80
N SER A 141 -1.13 -39.18 -2.97
CA SER A 141 -0.49 -38.48 -1.85
C SER A 141 -0.96 -37.03 -1.82
N VAL A 142 -1.70 -36.65 -0.77
CA VAL A 142 -2.04 -35.25 -0.55
C VAL A 142 -0.80 -34.54 -0.03
N MET A 143 -0.38 -33.51 -0.73
CA MET A 143 0.79 -32.72 -0.33
C MET A 143 0.49 -32.01 0.99
N SER A 144 1.44 -32.03 1.91
CA SER A 144 1.31 -31.36 3.20
C SER A 144 1.08 -29.85 2.98
N GLU A 145 -0.08 -29.39 3.39
CA GLU A 145 -0.42 -27.97 3.35
C GLU A 145 0.32 -27.26 4.48
N GLY A 146 1.31 -26.43 4.13
CA GLY A 146 1.95 -25.50 5.07
C GLY A 146 1.03 -24.32 5.36
N THR A 147 1.22 -23.65 6.50
CA THR A 147 0.61 -22.34 6.76
C THR A 147 1.35 -21.24 6.02
N ILE A 148 0.66 -20.12 5.75
CA ILE A 148 1.26 -18.95 5.10
C ILE A 148 2.43 -18.44 5.95
N SER A 149 3.62 -18.47 5.36
CA SER A 149 4.86 -18.10 6.05
C SER A 149 5.03 -16.59 6.14
N ALA A 150 5.37 -16.08 7.33
CA ALA A 150 5.72 -14.68 7.49
C ALA A 150 6.88 -14.25 6.58
N LYS A 151 7.84 -15.14 6.31
CA LYS A 151 8.96 -14.87 5.40
C LYS A 151 8.47 -14.62 3.97
N ASP A 152 7.56 -15.45 3.47
CA ASP A 152 7.03 -15.33 2.10
C ASP A 152 6.17 -14.06 1.95
N VAL A 153 5.50 -13.65 3.01
CA VAL A 153 4.72 -12.41 3.03
C VAL A 153 5.64 -11.17 3.09
N PHE A 154 6.54 -11.10 4.07
CA PHE A 154 7.36 -9.90 4.29
C PHE A 154 8.51 -9.74 3.29
N LEU A 155 9.01 -10.82 2.69
CA LEU A 155 10.11 -10.79 1.72
C LEU A 155 9.65 -11.18 0.30
N GLY A 156 8.36 -11.46 0.10
CA GLY A 156 7.79 -11.76 -1.20
C GLY A 156 7.81 -10.53 -2.12
N ASP A 157 8.12 -10.77 -3.38
CA ASP A 157 8.29 -9.78 -4.45
C ASP A 157 7.10 -9.69 -5.41
N GLU A 158 6.03 -10.44 -5.14
CA GLU A 158 4.82 -10.49 -5.94
C GLU A 158 3.55 -10.47 -5.07
N TRP A 159 2.52 -9.76 -5.53
CA TRP A 159 1.21 -9.71 -4.90
C TRP A 159 0.14 -10.21 -5.87
N TYR A 160 -0.28 -11.46 -5.71
CA TYR A 160 -1.35 -12.12 -6.48
C TYR A 160 -2.28 -12.89 -5.54
N PRO A 161 -3.21 -12.21 -4.86
CA PRO A 161 -4.10 -12.82 -3.85
C PRO A 161 -5.14 -13.79 -4.45
N THR A 162 -5.36 -13.71 -5.76
CA THR A 162 -6.30 -14.57 -6.50
C THR A 162 -5.61 -15.66 -7.31
N ALA A 163 -4.29 -15.85 -7.14
CA ALA A 163 -3.57 -16.90 -7.84
C ALA A 163 -4.02 -18.28 -7.36
N THR A 164 -4.22 -19.21 -8.29
CA THR A 164 -4.55 -20.59 -8.05
C THR A 164 -3.38 -21.49 -8.42
N PRO A 165 -3.04 -22.53 -7.64
CA PRO A 165 -3.74 -23.10 -6.49
C PRO A 165 -3.47 -22.39 -5.15
N ALA A 166 -2.53 -21.47 -5.10
CA ALA A 166 -2.11 -20.81 -3.88
C ALA A 166 -1.97 -19.29 -4.09
N PRO A 167 -2.62 -18.46 -3.28
CA PRO A 167 -2.45 -17.02 -3.33
C PRO A 167 -1.05 -16.61 -2.89
N VAL A 168 -0.50 -15.57 -3.52
CA VAL A 168 0.82 -15.01 -3.21
C VAL A 168 0.66 -13.62 -2.60
N PHE A 169 1.12 -13.45 -1.36
CA PHE A 169 0.94 -12.23 -0.56
C PHE A 169 2.25 -11.49 -0.29
N GLY A 170 3.14 -11.35 -1.29
CA GLY A 170 4.37 -10.60 -1.14
C GLY A 170 4.12 -9.09 -1.05
N ILE A 171 4.52 -8.46 0.05
CA ILE A 171 4.23 -7.04 0.33
C ILE A 171 5.29 -6.07 -0.18
N LEU A 172 6.49 -6.53 -0.54
CA LEU A 172 7.59 -5.65 -0.93
C LEU A 172 7.24 -4.70 -2.08
N PRO A 173 6.54 -5.13 -3.16
CA PRO A 173 6.15 -4.23 -4.23
C PRO A 173 5.29 -3.08 -3.74
N LEU A 174 4.33 -3.36 -2.84
CA LEU A 174 3.37 -2.40 -2.33
C LEU A 174 4.03 -1.38 -1.38
N VAL A 175 4.95 -1.87 -0.53
CA VAL A 175 5.78 -1.02 0.34
C VAL A 175 6.68 -0.12 -0.50
N ALA A 176 7.40 -0.71 -1.46
CA ALA A 176 8.26 0.04 -2.37
C ALA A 176 7.46 1.10 -3.14
N GLY A 177 6.33 0.73 -3.75
CA GLY A 177 5.47 1.65 -4.47
C GLY A 177 4.98 2.81 -3.61
N THR A 178 4.53 2.52 -2.38
CA THR A 178 4.09 3.57 -1.43
C THR A 178 5.21 4.53 -1.09
N LEU A 179 6.40 4.02 -0.77
CA LEU A 179 7.56 4.84 -0.43
C LEU A 179 8.08 5.66 -1.61
N TRP A 180 8.16 5.06 -2.80
CA TRP A 180 8.59 5.76 -4.02
C TRP A 180 7.69 6.94 -4.34
N VAL A 181 6.38 6.70 -4.48
CA VAL A 181 5.43 7.76 -4.84
C VAL A 181 5.41 8.88 -3.80
N SER A 182 5.37 8.52 -2.50
CA SER A 182 5.33 9.50 -1.41
C SER A 182 6.62 10.32 -1.33
N LEU A 183 7.78 9.68 -1.48
CA LEU A 183 9.08 10.35 -1.45
C LEU A 183 9.19 11.39 -2.57
N PHE A 184 8.90 10.98 -3.81
CA PHE A 184 8.99 11.89 -4.95
C PHE A 184 7.92 12.98 -4.90
N ALA A 185 6.72 12.69 -4.42
CA ALA A 185 5.68 13.70 -4.19
C ALA A 185 6.17 14.81 -3.25
N ILE A 186 6.80 14.45 -2.15
CA ILE A 186 7.32 15.42 -1.18
C ILE A 186 8.55 16.15 -1.70
N LEU A 187 9.44 15.47 -2.43
CA LEU A 187 10.59 16.11 -3.09
C LEU A 187 10.16 17.20 -4.09
N ILE A 188 9.00 17.04 -4.72
CA ILE A 188 8.41 18.05 -5.60
C ILE A 188 7.64 19.09 -4.77
N ALA A 189 6.74 18.68 -3.89
CA ALA A 189 5.82 19.57 -3.19
C ALA A 189 6.51 20.52 -2.21
N LEU A 190 7.54 20.04 -1.49
CA LEU A 190 8.16 20.82 -0.42
C LEU A 190 8.90 22.06 -0.94
N PRO A 191 9.76 21.99 -1.97
CA PRO A 191 10.43 23.18 -2.51
C PRO A 191 9.45 24.21 -3.05
N PHE A 192 8.46 23.77 -3.85
CA PHE A 192 7.45 24.67 -4.42
C PHE A 192 6.54 25.24 -3.34
N GLY A 193 6.08 24.43 -2.40
CA GLY A 193 5.25 24.86 -1.28
C GLY A 193 5.94 25.88 -0.38
N LEU A 194 7.24 25.66 -0.06
CA LEU A 194 8.03 26.61 0.69
C LEU A 194 8.28 27.92 -0.08
N ALA A 195 8.58 27.86 -1.35
CA ALA A 195 8.78 29.05 -2.16
C ALA A 195 7.51 29.93 -2.19
N VAL A 196 6.35 29.33 -2.39
CA VAL A 196 5.06 30.03 -2.37
C VAL A 196 4.73 30.56 -0.98
N SER A 197 4.97 29.80 0.09
CA SER A 197 4.70 30.25 1.46
C SER A 197 5.59 31.43 1.87
N ILE A 198 6.87 31.39 1.51
CA ILE A 198 7.81 32.52 1.74
C ILE A 198 7.35 33.75 0.95
N TYR A 199 6.99 33.58 -0.32
CA TYR A 199 6.48 34.69 -1.14
C TYR A 199 5.24 35.31 -0.49
N MET A 200 4.26 34.49 -0.06
CA MET A 200 3.02 34.97 0.55
C MET A 200 3.24 35.61 1.93
N ALA A 201 4.17 35.10 2.73
CA ALA A 201 4.42 35.61 4.07
C ALA A 201 5.20 36.93 4.07
N GLU A 202 6.23 37.04 3.20
CA GLU A 202 7.26 38.07 3.30
C GLU A 202 7.31 39.04 2.10
N CYS A 203 6.87 38.62 0.90
CA CYS A 203 7.06 39.39 -0.33
C CYS A 203 5.75 39.91 -0.94
N ALA A 204 4.67 39.17 -0.85
CA ALA A 204 3.43 39.47 -1.55
C ALA A 204 2.73 40.72 -1.00
N PRO A 205 2.33 41.68 -1.87
CA PRO A 205 1.49 42.78 -1.47
C PRO A 205 0.12 42.25 -0.98
N VAL A 206 -0.52 43.04 -0.09
CA VAL A 206 -1.77 42.67 0.58
C VAL A 206 -2.87 42.24 -0.42
N GLY A 207 -2.96 42.89 -1.58
CA GLY A 207 -3.96 42.59 -2.61
C GLY A 207 -3.74 41.19 -3.22
N ILE A 208 -2.51 40.87 -3.63
CA ILE A 208 -2.16 39.57 -4.23
C ILE A 208 -2.39 38.46 -3.22
N ARG A 209 -2.01 38.66 -1.98
CA ARG A 209 -2.20 37.67 -0.92
C ARG A 209 -3.69 37.40 -0.64
N LYS A 210 -4.54 38.45 -0.58
CA LYS A 210 -5.98 38.30 -0.41
C LYS A 210 -6.63 37.50 -1.56
N LEU A 211 -6.03 37.49 -2.73
CA LEU A 211 -6.48 36.71 -3.89
C LEU A 211 -5.95 35.26 -3.83
N LEU A 212 -4.63 35.09 -3.58
CA LEU A 212 -4.00 33.77 -3.62
C LEU A 212 -4.42 32.86 -2.48
N LYS A 213 -4.60 33.39 -1.26
CA LYS A 213 -4.93 32.57 -0.08
C LYS A 213 -6.24 31.79 -0.26
N PRO A 214 -7.37 32.40 -0.64
CA PRO A 214 -8.59 31.63 -0.91
C PRO A 214 -8.44 30.62 -2.05
N VAL A 215 -7.67 30.93 -3.10
CA VAL A 215 -7.45 29.99 -4.22
C VAL A 215 -6.70 28.74 -3.73
N ILE A 216 -5.65 28.93 -2.90
CA ILE A 216 -4.90 27.80 -2.33
C ILE A 216 -5.79 26.98 -1.37
N GLU A 217 -6.61 27.63 -0.56
CA GLU A 217 -7.54 26.96 0.34
C GLU A 217 -8.62 26.17 -0.42
N LEU A 218 -9.11 26.70 -1.54
CA LEU A 218 -10.06 26.01 -2.43
C LEU A 218 -9.42 24.77 -3.07
N LEU A 219 -8.16 24.84 -3.50
CA LEU A 219 -7.45 23.66 -4.01
C LEU A 219 -7.39 22.54 -2.95
N GLY A 220 -7.19 22.89 -1.68
CA GLY A 220 -7.22 21.91 -0.59
C GLY A 220 -8.58 21.22 -0.37
N GLY A 221 -9.67 21.85 -0.83
CA GLY A 221 -11.04 21.31 -0.76
C GLY A 221 -11.45 20.43 -1.93
N ILE A 222 -10.65 20.33 -2.99
CA ILE A 222 -10.98 19.49 -4.15
C ILE A 222 -10.89 18.00 -3.75
N PRO A 223 -11.91 17.17 -4.07
CA PRO A 223 -11.88 15.73 -3.81
C PRO A 223 -10.72 15.05 -4.55
N SER A 224 -10.08 14.04 -3.91
CA SER A 224 -8.92 13.33 -4.48
C SER A 224 -9.21 12.65 -5.81
N VAL A 225 -10.44 12.16 -5.99
CA VAL A 225 -10.90 11.56 -7.26
C VAL A 225 -10.78 12.54 -8.44
N VAL A 226 -11.07 13.84 -8.21
CA VAL A 226 -10.95 14.87 -9.25
C VAL A 226 -9.48 15.08 -9.65
N TYR A 227 -8.58 15.07 -8.67
CA TYR A 227 -7.13 15.11 -8.94
C TYR A 227 -6.65 13.88 -9.70
N GLY A 228 -7.16 12.69 -9.32
CA GLY A 228 -6.87 11.44 -10.03
C GLY A 228 -7.35 11.47 -11.47
N PHE A 229 -8.59 11.95 -11.71
CA PHE A 229 -9.13 12.11 -13.05
C PHE A 229 -8.32 13.11 -13.90
N PHE A 230 -7.97 14.26 -13.32
CA PHE A 230 -7.06 15.22 -13.98
C PHE A 230 -5.69 14.58 -14.28
N GLY A 231 -5.14 13.84 -13.32
CA GLY A 231 -3.89 13.12 -13.51
C GLY A 231 -3.96 12.14 -14.67
N LEU A 232 -5.01 11.32 -14.72
CA LEU A 232 -5.21 10.33 -15.77
C LEU A 232 -5.40 10.97 -17.16
N THR A 233 -6.16 12.06 -17.24
CA THR A 233 -6.51 12.68 -18.54
C THR A 233 -5.47 13.67 -19.06
N VAL A 234 -4.68 14.28 -18.18
CA VAL A 234 -3.73 15.33 -18.55
C VAL A 234 -2.27 14.93 -18.25
N ILE A 235 -1.96 14.51 -17.01
CA ILE A 235 -0.57 14.25 -16.59
C ILE A 235 -0.06 12.96 -17.25
N VAL A 236 -0.83 11.87 -17.21
CA VAL A 236 -0.45 10.58 -17.78
C VAL A 236 -0.13 10.68 -19.28
N PRO A 237 -1.01 11.25 -20.15
CA PRO A 237 -0.68 11.41 -21.57
C PRO A 237 0.48 12.38 -21.83
N LEU A 238 0.66 13.39 -20.96
CA LEU A 238 1.79 14.30 -21.07
C LEU A 238 3.12 13.56 -20.81
N LEU A 239 3.21 12.78 -19.73
CA LEU A 239 4.39 12.00 -19.40
C LEU A 239 4.68 10.93 -20.44
N GLN A 240 3.65 10.25 -20.94
CA GLN A 240 3.77 9.27 -22.01
C GLN A 240 4.46 9.85 -23.25
N ARG A 241 4.06 11.08 -23.65
CA ARG A 241 4.64 11.76 -24.80
C ARG A 241 6.06 12.28 -24.52
N VAL A 242 6.28 12.90 -23.35
CA VAL A 242 7.58 13.52 -23.00
C VAL A 242 8.67 12.46 -22.85
N PHE A 243 8.37 11.33 -22.23
CA PHE A 243 9.33 10.27 -21.99
C PHE A 243 9.25 9.14 -23.01
N ASN A 244 8.35 9.24 -24.01
CA ASN A 244 8.11 8.21 -25.03
C ASN A 244 7.88 6.81 -24.43
N LEU A 245 7.00 6.75 -23.43
CA LEU A 245 6.70 5.52 -22.69
C LEU A 245 5.63 4.69 -23.44
N PRO A 246 5.67 3.35 -23.33
CA PRO A 246 4.60 2.50 -23.88
C PRO A 246 3.27 2.74 -23.16
N VAL A 247 3.32 3.01 -21.85
CA VAL A 247 2.19 3.32 -20.97
C VAL A 247 2.55 4.54 -20.15
N GLY A 248 1.62 5.48 -19.98
CA GLY A 248 1.90 6.75 -19.29
C GLY A 248 1.63 6.69 -17.78
N GLU A 249 0.85 5.72 -17.32
CA GLU A 249 0.60 5.46 -15.90
C GLU A 249 1.91 4.99 -15.24
N SER A 250 2.33 5.71 -14.19
CA SER A 250 3.64 5.52 -13.60
C SER A 250 3.71 6.08 -12.18
N GLY A 251 4.73 5.68 -11.44
CA GLY A 251 5.03 6.28 -10.14
C GLY A 251 5.25 7.80 -10.22
N LEU A 252 5.83 8.30 -11.32
CA LEU A 252 6.03 9.74 -11.52
C LEU A 252 4.69 10.47 -11.70
N ALA A 253 3.75 9.90 -12.44
CA ALA A 253 2.40 10.47 -12.58
C ALA A 253 1.73 10.58 -11.20
N GLY A 254 1.78 9.50 -10.41
CA GLY A 254 1.31 9.50 -9.02
C GLY A 254 2.00 10.56 -8.17
N ALA A 255 3.32 10.66 -8.23
CA ALA A 255 4.09 11.62 -7.45
C ALA A 255 3.74 13.08 -7.79
N ILE A 256 3.54 13.42 -9.07
CA ILE A 256 3.14 14.77 -9.49
C ILE A 256 1.73 15.10 -8.99
N VAL A 257 0.77 14.20 -9.14
CA VAL A 257 -0.61 14.39 -8.66
C VAL A 257 -0.62 14.57 -7.15
N LEU A 258 0.08 13.72 -6.41
CA LEU A 258 0.21 13.85 -4.96
C LEU A 258 0.91 15.14 -4.54
N ALA A 259 1.93 15.56 -5.27
CA ALA A 259 2.61 16.83 -5.00
C ALA A 259 1.62 17.99 -5.09
N ILE A 260 0.82 18.07 -6.17
CA ILE A 260 -0.20 19.11 -6.35
C ILE A 260 -1.20 19.08 -5.18
N MET A 261 -1.62 17.91 -4.74
CA MET A 261 -2.56 17.75 -3.62
C MET A 261 -1.97 18.14 -2.26
N ALA A 262 -0.66 17.95 -2.06
CA ALA A 262 0.02 18.30 -0.82
C ALA A 262 0.33 19.81 -0.72
N LEU A 263 0.48 20.50 -1.85
CA LEU A 263 0.83 21.93 -1.90
C LEU A 263 -0.04 22.83 -1.01
N PRO A 264 -1.38 22.78 -1.03
CA PRO A 264 -2.21 23.65 -0.20
C PRO A 264 -1.90 23.54 1.29
N THR A 265 -1.73 22.30 1.78
CA THR A 265 -1.41 22.04 3.19
C THR A 265 -0.03 22.56 3.56
N ILE A 266 0.98 22.27 2.73
CA ILE A 266 2.37 22.72 2.95
C ILE A 266 2.43 24.24 2.93
N ILE A 267 1.79 24.90 1.95
CA ILE A 267 1.80 26.36 1.80
C ILE A 267 1.13 27.03 3.00
N THR A 268 -0.08 26.60 3.37
CA THR A 268 -0.86 27.26 4.42
C THR A 268 -0.16 27.13 5.79
N VAL A 269 0.27 25.93 6.16
CA VAL A 269 0.92 25.71 7.46
C VAL A 269 2.29 26.39 7.51
N SER A 270 3.06 26.37 6.42
CA SER A 270 4.34 27.06 6.36
C SER A 270 4.18 28.58 6.37
N GLU A 271 3.17 29.15 5.65
CA GLU A 271 2.86 30.59 5.69
C GLU A 271 2.55 31.05 7.12
N ASP A 272 1.67 30.31 7.81
CA ASP A 272 1.29 30.65 9.18
C ASP A 272 2.49 30.56 10.14
N ALA A 273 3.36 29.57 9.96
CA ALA A 273 4.60 29.43 10.72
C ALA A 273 5.57 30.60 10.46
N LEU A 274 5.80 30.97 9.20
CA LEU A 274 6.66 32.09 8.85
C LEU A 274 6.13 33.43 9.43
N ARG A 275 4.82 33.61 9.44
CA ARG A 275 4.17 34.81 9.97
C ARG A 275 4.16 34.90 11.47
N SER A 276 4.32 33.79 12.18
CA SER A 276 4.45 33.77 13.64
C SER A 276 5.73 34.42 14.13
N CYS A 277 6.73 34.63 13.26
CA CYS A 277 7.96 35.35 13.60
C CYS A 277 7.63 36.82 14.03
N PRO A 278 8.06 37.27 15.23
CA PRO A 278 7.78 38.61 15.71
C PRO A 278 8.32 39.72 14.81
N ARG A 279 7.55 40.78 14.61
CA ARG A 279 7.98 41.94 13.81
C ARG A 279 9.27 42.56 14.35
N ALA A 280 9.43 42.65 15.68
CA ALA A 280 10.64 43.18 16.30
C ALA A 280 11.92 42.46 15.87
N MET A 281 11.88 41.14 15.64
CA MET A 281 13.05 40.41 15.16
C MET A 281 13.43 40.79 13.72
N ARG A 282 12.41 41.00 12.85
CA ARG A 282 12.62 41.42 11.48
C ARG A 282 13.19 42.84 11.43
N GLU A 283 12.61 43.76 12.21
CA GLU A 283 13.03 45.16 12.30
C GLU A 283 14.46 45.29 12.86
N ALA A 284 14.78 44.50 13.89
CA ALA A 284 16.14 44.46 14.45
C ALA A 284 17.17 44.00 13.42
N SER A 285 16.86 42.96 12.63
CA SER A 285 17.74 42.48 11.56
C SER A 285 17.98 43.57 10.49
N LEU A 286 16.91 44.23 10.07
CA LEU A 286 17.01 45.34 9.07
C LEU A 286 17.79 46.55 9.63
N ALA A 287 17.60 46.88 10.92
CA ALA A 287 18.33 47.97 11.58
C ALA A 287 19.85 47.70 11.68
N LEU A 288 20.26 46.42 11.72
CA LEU A 288 21.67 46.01 11.62
C LEU A 288 22.23 46.02 10.19
N GLY A 289 21.45 46.52 9.21
CA GLY A 289 21.89 46.63 7.81
C GLY A 289 21.68 45.35 6.99
N ALA A 290 20.95 44.34 7.48
CA ALA A 290 20.64 43.16 6.67
C ALA A 290 19.63 43.51 5.55
N THR A 291 19.78 42.89 4.38
CA THR A 291 18.78 42.98 3.33
C THR A 291 17.52 42.13 3.68
N ARG A 292 16.40 42.38 2.99
CA ARG A 292 15.16 41.60 3.18
C ARG A 292 15.40 40.12 2.99
N LEU A 293 16.14 39.71 1.95
CA LEU A 293 16.46 38.31 1.72
C LEU A 293 17.32 37.71 2.85
N GLN A 294 18.32 38.45 3.32
CA GLN A 294 19.13 38.01 4.46
C GLN A 294 18.27 37.83 5.71
N THR A 295 17.33 38.74 5.98
CA THR A 295 16.39 38.62 7.12
C THR A 295 15.52 37.41 6.98
N ILE A 296 14.97 37.10 5.78
CA ILE A 296 14.17 35.92 5.52
C ILE A 296 14.97 34.64 5.82
N PHE A 297 16.14 34.48 5.19
CA PHE A 297 16.92 33.23 5.32
C PHE A 297 17.65 33.06 6.64
N LYS A 298 18.07 34.15 7.30
CA LYS A 298 18.87 34.10 8.53
C LYS A 298 18.08 34.31 9.81
N VAL A 299 16.85 34.85 9.75
CA VAL A 299 16.02 35.13 10.92
C VAL A 299 14.66 34.45 10.82
N VAL A 300 13.87 34.71 9.77
CA VAL A 300 12.47 34.24 9.70
C VAL A 300 12.40 32.74 9.53
N ILE A 301 13.10 32.15 8.57
CA ILE A 301 13.10 30.71 8.32
C ILE A 301 13.65 29.93 9.53
N PRO A 302 14.81 30.27 10.12
CA PRO A 302 15.30 29.58 11.31
C PRO A 302 14.35 29.67 12.50
N TYR A 303 13.70 30.81 12.72
CA TYR A 303 12.68 30.97 13.77
C TYR A 303 11.49 30.04 13.52
N SER A 304 11.05 29.90 12.27
CA SER A 304 9.84 29.17 11.88
C SER A 304 10.09 27.70 11.54
N ILE A 305 11.31 27.20 11.71
CA ILE A 305 11.73 25.87 11.26
C ILE A 305 10.83 24.74 11.82
N SER A 306 10.38 24.86 13.08
CA SER A 306 9.50 23.88 13.70
C SER A 306 8.13 23.80 13.02
N GLY A 307 7.56 24.96 12.63
CA GLY A 307 6.30 25.01 11.91
C GLY A 307 6.42 24.53 10.45
N ILE A 308 7.54 24.88 9.79
CA ILE A 308 7.86 24.38 8.44
C ILE A 308 8.00 22.83 8.47
N THR A 309 8.67 22.31 9.49
CA THR A 309 8.79 20.84 9.66
C THR A 309 7.41 20.21 9.88
N SER A 310 6.54 20.84 10.69
CA SER A 310 5.17 20.36 10.88
C SER A 310 4.37 20.36 9.56
N ALA A 311 4.54 21.37 8.72
CA ALA A 311 3.95 21.42 7.38
C ALA A 311 4.41 20.26 6.51
N ALA A 312 5.72 19.93 6.54
CA ALA A 312 6.28 18.80 5.82
C ALA A 312 5.70 17.46 6.32
N VAL A 313 5.60 17.27 7.66
CA VAL A 313 4.98 16.06 8.26
C VAL A 313 3.55 15.87 7.78
N LEU A 314 2.75 16.93 7.83
CA LEU A 314 1.36 16.88 7.37
C LEU A 314 1.26 16.57 5.86
N GLY A 315 2.15 17.13 5.05
CA GLY A 315 2.25 16.82 3.62
C GLY A 315 2.61 15.36 3.37
N ILE A 316 3.60 14.82 4.10
CA ILE A 316 4.01 13.41 4.02
C ILE A 316 2.85 12.49 4.43
N GLY A 317 2.22 12.75 5.58
CA GLY A 317 1.10 11.95 6.08
C GLY A 317 -0.03 11.86 5.06
N ARG A 318 -0.34 12.98 4.39
CA ARG A 318 -1.33 13.02 3.31
C ARG A 318 -0.89 12.19 2.10
N ALA A 319 0.38 12.32 1.68
CA ALA A 319 0.90 11.61 0.51
C ALA A 319 0.95 10.09 0.72
N VAL A 320 1.37 9.62 1.89
CA VAL A 320 1.45 8.18 2.21
C VAL A 320 0.07 7.53 2.31
N GLY A 321 -0.93 8.26 2.79
CA GLY A 321 -2.30 7.77 2.96
C GLY A 321 -3.21 7.96 1.75
N GLU A 322 -2.73 8.57 0.66
CA GLU A 322 -3.59 8.85 -0.49
C GLU A 322 -3.90 7.57 -1.27
N THR A 323 -5.18 7.43 -1.60
CA THR A 323 -5.72 6.19 -2.15
C THR A 323 -6.21 6.36 -3.58
N MET A 324 -7.25 7.21 -3.77
CA MET A 324 -8.00 7.24 -5.03
C MET A 324 -7.24 7.91 -6.17
N ALA A 325 -6.54 9.02 -5.89
CA ALA A 325 -5.78 9.69 -6.93
C ALA A 325 -4.64 8.80 -7.44
N VAL A 326 -3.95 8.10 -6.53
CA VAL A 326 -2.85 7.17 -6.87
C VAL A 326 -3.37 5.98 -7.64
N LEU A 327 -4.45 5.33 -7.18
CA LEU A 327 -5.08 4.19 -7.86
C LEU A 327 -5.35 4.48 -9.34
N MET A 328 -5.74 5.72 -9.68
CA MET A 328 -6.10 6.10 -11.05
C MET A 328 -4.89 6.34 -11.97
N VAL A 329 -3.71 6.67 -11.44
CA VAL A 329 -2.62 7.22 -12.27
C VAL A 329 -1.32 6.41 -12.23
N THR A 330 -1.22 5.39 -11.37
CA THR A 330 0.04 4.64 -11.19
C THR A 330 0.11 3.31 -11.96
N GLY A 331 -0.95 2.91 -12.64
CA GLY A 331 -0.99 1.68 -13.45
C GLY A 331 -1.14 0.38 -12.66
N ASN A 332 -1.16 0.43 -11.32
CA ASN A 332 -1.50 -0.68 -10.41
C ASN A 332 -0.73 -2.00 -10.61
N ALA A 333 0.53 -1.95 -11.08
CA ALA A 333 1.36 -3.14 -11.21
C ALA A 333 1.84 -3.63 -9.83
N ALA A 334 1.58 -4.89 -9.52
CA ALA A 334 1.89 -5.51 -8.24
C ALA A 334 3.29 -6.17 -8.22
N VAL A 335 4.28 -5.49 -8.82
CA VAL A 335 5.68 -5.91 -8.92
C VAL A 335 6.60 -4.81 -8.39
N ILE A 336 7.83 -5.17 -8.03
CA ILE A 336 8.80 -4.18 -7.51
C ILE A 336 9.18 -3.22 -8.65
N PRO A 337 8.94 -1.89 -8.47
CA PRO A 337 9.33 -0.92 -9.49
C PRO A 337 10.86 -0.74 -9.51
N HIS A 338 11.45 -0.75 -10.68
CA HIS A 338 12.89 -0.47 -10.90
C HIS A 338 13.15 1.00 -11.20
N SER A 339 12.13 1.72 -11.66
CA SER A 339 12.18 3.14 -11.99
C SER A 339 10.92 3.84 -11.52
N ILE A 340 11.01 5.17 -11.28
CA ILE A 340 9.84 6.01 -11.00
C ILE A 340 8.90 6.12 -12.22
N LEU A 341 9.38 5.79 -13.40
CA LEU A 341 8.60 5.75 -14.64
C LEU A 341 7.83 4.44 -14.82
N ASP A 342 8.12 3.42 -14.01
CA ASP A 342 7.39 2.16 -14.06
C ASP A 342 6.00 2.29 -13.44
N PRO A 343 5.02 1.53 -13.93
CA PRO A 343 3.77 1.32 -13.22
C PRO A 343 4.04 0.67 -11.87
N LEU A 344 3.29 1.07 -10.87
CA LEU A 344 3.44 0.52 -9.51
C LEU A 344 2.10 0.56 -8.76
N ARG A 345 2.06 -0.16 -7.65
CA ARG A 345 0.90 -0.23 -6.78
C ARG A 345 1.27 0.20 -5.36
N THR A 346 0.37 0.93 -4.69
CA THR A 346 0.58 1.36 -3.30
C THR A 346 -0.32 0.59 -2.34
N ILE A 347 0.07 0.50 -1.07
CA ILE A 347 -0.71 -0.16 -0.02
C ILE A 347 -2.15 0.39 0.07
N PRO A 348 -2.38 1.72 0.19
CA PRO A 348 -3.74 2.25 0.28
C PRO A 348 -4.59 1.94 -0.96
N ALA A 349 -3.99 2.01 -2.16
CA ALA A 349 -4.67 1.70 -3.41
C ALA A 349 -5.07 0.21 -3.48
N THR A 350 -4.20 -0.70 -3.03
CA THR A 350 -4.49 -2.14 -2.97
C THR A 350 -5.66 -2.43 -2.04
N ILE A 351 -5.64 -1.89 -0.81
CA ILE A 351 -6.73 -2.08 0.15
C ILE A 351 -8.06 -1.59 -0.42
N ALA A 352 -8.08 -0.41 -1.04
CA ALA A 352 -9.30 0.16 -1.59
C ALA A 352 -9.84 -0.59 -2.81
N ALA A 353 -8.95 -1.14 -3.65
CA ALA A 353 -9.33 -1.88 -4.84
C ALA A 353 -9.87 -3.28 -4.50
N GLU A 354 -9.26 -3.96 -3.52
CA GLU A 354 -9.47 -5.40 -3.31
C GLU A 354 -10.39 -5.72 -2.11
N LEU A 355 -10.56 -4.81 -1.14
CA LEU A 355 -11.33 -5.10 0.08
C LEU A 355 -12.80 -5.44 -0.20
N GLY A 356 -13.39 -4.85 -1.23
CA GLY A 356 -14.79 -5.11 -1.62
C GLY A 356 -15.00 -6.46 -2.30
N GLU A 357 -13.94 -7.08 -2.82
CA GLU A 357 -13.97 -8.35 -3.54
C GLU A 357 -13.48 -9.52 -2.67
N ALA A 358 -12.75 -9.24 -1.59
CA ALA A 358 -12.19 -10.24 -0.71
C ALA A 358 -13.26 -10.84 0.22
N PRO A 359 -13.48 -12.17 0.21
CA PRO A 359 -14.42 -12.82 1.12
C PRO A 359 -14.01 -12.64 2.58
N ALA A 360 -14.96 -12.22 3.43
CA ALA A 360 -14.70 -11.99 4.84
C ALA A 360 -14.18 -13.28 5.54
N GLY A 361 -13.09 -13.14 6.30
CA GLY A 361 -12.44 -14.25 6.99
C GLY A 361 -11.58 -15.15 6.09
N GLY A 362 -11.44 -14.84 4.79
CA GLY A 362 -10.50 -15.51 3.89
C GLY A 362 -9.06 -14.96 4.01
N ALA A 363 -8.08 -15.71 3.50
CA ALA A 363 -6.68 -15.31 3.53
C ALA A 363 -6.45 -13.96 2.81
N HIS A 364 -7.13 -13.72 1.69
CA HIS A 364 -7.08 -12.44 0.98
C HIS A 364 -7.58 -11.29 1.87
N TYR A 365 -8.73 -11.45 2.53
CA TYR A 365 -9.27 -10.44 3.44
C TYR A 365 -8.31 -10.13 4.59
N GLU A 366 -7.79 -11.14 5.27
CA GLU A 366 -6.86 -10.99 6.39
C GLU A 366 -5.53 -10.36 5.95
N SER A 367 -5.06 -10.64 4.72
CA SER A 367 -3.87 -10.01 4.14
C SER A 367 -4.02 -8.51 3.92
N LEU A 368 -5.22 -8.02 3.56
CA LEU A 368 -5.50 -6.59 3.43
C LEU A 368 -5.46 -5.87 4.79
N PHE A 369 -5.90 -6.53 5.87
CA PHE A 369 -5.73 -6.00 7.23
C PHE A 369 -4.26 -5.93 7.62
N LEU A 370 -3.46 -6.94 7.24
CA LEU A 370 -2.01 -6.90 7.45
C LEU A 370 -1.36 -5.70 6.71
N LEU A 371 -1.79 -5.41 5.46
CA LEU A 371 -1.35 -4.21 4.76
C LEU A 371 -1.72 -2.93 5.51
N GLY A 372 -2.90 -2.87 6.13
CA GLY A 372 -3.31 -1.76 7.00
C GLY A 372 -2.40 -1.58 8.22
N VAL A 373 -2.02 -2.68 8.87
CA VAL A 373 -1.04 -2.68 9.98
C VAL A 373 0.33 -2.16 9.52
N ILE A 374 0.80 -2.63 8.36
CA ILE A 374 2.09 -2.20 7.80
C ILE A 374 2.07 -0.72 7.46
N LEU A 375 0.99 -0.23 6.84
CA LEU A 375 0.81 1.19 6.55
C LEU A 375 0.83 2.04 7.83
N PHE A 376 0.18 1.56 8.90
CA PHE A 376 0.22 2.21 10.22
C PHE A 376 1.65 2.33 10.74
N PHE A 377 2.47 1.26 10.67
CA PHE A 377 3.86 1.31 11.08
C PHE A 377 4.71 2.22 10.19
N ILE A 378 4.53 2.19 8.87
CA ILE A 378 5.24 3.10 7.95
C ILE A 378 4.96 4.55 8.33
N THR A 379 3.70 4.92 8.52
CA THR A 379 3.30 6.29 8.89
C THR A 379 3.83 6.68 10.27
N LEU A 380 3.78 5.78 11.24
CA LEU A 380 4.31 5.99 12.58
C LEU A 380 5.81 6.25 12.57
N ILE A 381 6.57 5.42 11.84
CA ILE A 381 8.03 5.56 11.71
C ILE A 381 8.39 6.88 11.03
N ILE A 382 7.75 7.19 9.90
CA ILE A 382 8.02 8.43 9.15
C ILE A 382 7.72 9.64 10.02
N ASN A 383 6.56 9.71 10.66
CA ASN A 383 6.18 10.83 11.52
C ASN A 383 7.14 10.98 12.71
N SER A 384 7.52 9.87 13.36
CA SER A 384 8.48 9.88 14.46
C SER A 384 9.86 10.35 14.01
N CYS A 385 10.35 9.93 12.85
CA CYS A 385 11.63 10.37 12.30
C CYS A 385 11.64 11.89 12.02
N VAL A 386 10.58 12.41 11.44
CA VAL A 386 10.49 13.85 11.12
C VAL A 386 10.37 14.67 12.41
N GLU A 387 9.61 14.20 13.41
CA GLU A 387 9.51 14.86 14.72
C GLU A 387 10.86 14.91 15.45
N LEU A 388 11.61 13.82 15.44
CA LEU A 388 12.97 13.78 16.04
C LEU A 388 13.92 14.78 15.36
N VAL A 389 13.87 14.90 14.04
CA VAL A 389 14.65 15.92 13.30
C VAL A 389 14.22 17.33 13.70
N SER A 390 12.93 17.58 13.87
CA SER A 390 12.39 18.87 14.31
C SER A 390 12.88 19.28 15.70
N ILE A 391 12.80 18.36 16.66
CA ILE A 391 13.27 18.58 18.03
C ILE A 391 14.79 18.88 18.07
N ARG A 392 15.58 18.11 17.31
CA ARG A 392 17.02 18.31 17.23
C ARG A 392 17.41 19.69 16.66
N ASN A 393 16.69 20.14 15.65
CA ASN A 393 16.92 21.46 15.04
C ASN A 393 16.52 22.61 15.98
N LYS A 394 15.43 22.46 16.73
CA LYS A 394 15.01 23.43 17.76
C LYS A 394 16.04 23.60 18.89
N ASN A 395 16.71 22.52 19.29
CA ASN A 395 17.74 22.56 20.33
C ASN A 395 19.08 23.14 19.84
N ARG A 396 19.35 23.15 18.52
CA ARG A 396 20.54 23.79 17.94
C ARG A 396 20.39 25.31 17.72
N GLY A 397 19.15 25.81 17.73
CA GLY A 397 18.85 27.25 17.57
C GLY A 397 18.71 28.01 18.92
N ARG A 398 18.91 27.32 20.04
CA ARG A 398 19.06 27.90 21.38
C ARG A 398 20.52 27.94 21.76
#